data_65b24c2b8d19fe52c4eebeb8fdd1e341
#
_entry.id   65b24c2b8d19fe52c4eebeb8fdd1e341
#
_cell.length_a   1.000
_cell.length_b   1.000
_cell.length_c   1.000
_cell.angle_alpha   90.00
_cell.angle_beta   90.00
_cell.angle_gamma   90.00
#
_symmetry.space_group_name_H-M   'P 1'
#
loop_
_entity.id
_entity.type
_entity.pdbx_description
1 polymer ?
#
loop_
_entity_poly.entity_id
_entity_poly.type
_entity_poly.pdbx_seq_one_letter_code
_entity_poly.pdbx_strand_id
1 'polypeptide(L)'
;MTFFKNYKFLVSFLFIPIVGVLISFNTKTDEEKPVQKTYKTEYVIVLIIDGPRMTETFGDSTYKYIPNLSGVLSPQGVLVKTFRNNGTTTTNSGHTAICTGVYQSVKNDGSELPKHPTMFQYFLKEKGLDSTQAWVIASKGKLNILANTKNKTWKNKYTPSQHCGIDGKGEGYTNDRYTWRDAQVILSKYHPKLTLINLLEVDVRGHQNEWPEYLQAIRNTDKIALDLWNFIQSDEIYKDKTTLLITNDHGRHLDGVKDGFISHGGGCEGCRSIYLVALGPDFKSNTELLNCYEQIDISSTIAELLHFDYPISKGEVMTDLFK
;
A
#
# COMPACT_ATOMS: atom_id res chain seq x y z
N MET A 1 -66.02 6.54 -89.48
CA MET A 1 -65.79 5.11 -89.73
C MET A 1 -64.35 4.98 -90.19
N THR A 2 -63.38 4.77 -89.30
CA THR A 2 -61.98 4.52 -89.67
C THR A 2 -61.29 3.86 -88.52
N PHE A 3 -60.80 2.66 -88.72
CA PHE A 3 -60.08 1.83 -87.74
C PHE A 3 -58.65 2.29 -87.58
N PHE A 4 -58.18 2.48 -86.42
CA PHE A 4 -56.75 2.57 -86.07
C PHE A 4 -56.29 1.35 -85.31
N LYS A 5 -55.35 0.60 -85.95
CA LYS A 5 -54.64 -0.55 -85.38
C LYS A 5 -53.52 -0.11 -84.49
N ASN A 6 -53.57 -0.56 -83.24
CA ASN A 6 -52.49 -0.37 -82.30
C ASN A 6 -51.37 -1.39 -82.44
N TYR A 7 -50.14 -0.93 -82.67
CA TYR A 7 -48.92 -1.74 -82.54
C TYR A 7 -48.33 -1.56 -81.21
N LYS A 8 -48.20 -2.64 -80.37
CA LYS A 8 -47.44 -2.67 -79.13
C LYS A 8 -46.02 -3.07 -79.49
N PHE A 9 -45.08 -2.18 -79.20
CA PHE A 9 -43.66 -2.49 -79.18
C PHE A 9 -43.32 -3.10 -77.81
N LEU A 10 -42.78 -4.32 -77.77
CA LEU A 10 -42.25 -5.00 -76.63
C LEU A 10 -40.77 -4.65 -76.53
N VAL A 11 -40.38 -3.83 -75.52
CA VAL A 11 -38.97 -3.57 -75.18
C VAL A 11 -38.56 -4.53 -74.11
N SER A 12 -37.71 -5.50 -74.44
CA SER A 12 -37.17 -6.46 -73.52
C SER A 12 -35.95 -5.83 -72.81
N PHE A 13 -36.08 -5.53 -71.52
CA PHE A 13 -34.96 -5.10 -70.70
C PHE A 13 -34.21 -6.33 -70.19
N LEU A 14 -32.99 -6.51 -70.66
CA LEU A 14 -32.07 -7.48 -70.10
C LEU A 14 -31.52 -6.91 -68.75
N PHE A 15 -31.92 -7.50 -67.59
CA PHE A 15 -31.34 -7.25 -66.35
C PHE A 15 -30.06 -8.12 -66.15
N ILE A 16 -28.90 -7.49 -66.14
CA ILE A 16 -27.63 -8.12 -65.77
C ILE A 16 -27.49 -7.92 -64.28
N PRO A 17 -27.45 -8.97 -63.43
CA PRO A 17 -27.20 -8.81 -62.01
C PRO A 17 -25.69 -8.52 -61.79
N ILE A 18 -25.37 -7.31 -61.32
CA ILE A 18 -24.05 -6.99 -60.85
C ILE A 18 -23.91 -7.64 -59.42
N VAL A 19 -23.21 -8.76 -59.37
CA VAL A 19 -22.80 -9.36 -58.09
C VAL A 19 -21.65 -8.52 -57.55
N GLY A 20 -21.99 -7.60 -56.66
CA GLY A 20 -21.01 -6.85 -55.86
C GLY A 20 -20.38 -7.77 -54.82
N VAL A 21 -19.12 -8.18 -55.04
CA VAL A 21 -18.32 -8.85 -54.04
C VAL A 21 -17.89 -7.79 -53.00
N LEU A 22 -18.60 -7.72 -51.89
CA LEU A 22 -18.16 -6.95 -50.71
C LEU A 22 -16.97 -7.67 -50.09
N ILE A 23 -15.76 -7.27 -50.45
CA ILE A 23 -14.53 -7.66 -49.72
C ILE A 23 -14.53 -6.85 -48.40
N SER A 24 -14.96 -7.49 -47.33
CA SER A 24 -14.83 -6.94 -45.98
C SER A 24 -13.34 -7.03 -45.55
N PHE A 25 -12.63 -5.92 -45.67
CA PHE A 25 -11.30 -5.80 -45.03
C PHE A 25 -11.50 -5.75 -43.53
N ASN A 26 -11.36 -6.90 -42.88
CA ASN A 26 -11.24 -6.97 -41.40
C ASN A 26 -9.84 -6.48 -41.05
N THR A 27 -9.64 -5.16 -40.92
CA THR A 27 -8.46 -4.60 -40.28
C THR A 27 -8.59 -4.91 -38.78
N LYS A 28 -8.01 -6.02 -38.34
CA LYS A 28 -7.63 -6.15 -36.92
C LYS A 28 -6.67 -4.99 -36.65
N THR A 29 -7.17 -3.95 -36.02
CA THR A 29 -6.30 -3.04 -35.29
C THR A 29 -5.67 -3.89 -34.19
N ASP A 30 -4.42 -4.27 -34.35
CA ASP A 30 -3.61 -4.74 -33.21
C ASP A 30 -3.63 -3.59 -32.20
N GLU A 31 -4.44 -3.74 -31.14
CA GLU A 31 -4.36 -2.88 -29.98
C GLU A 31 -2.94 -3.06 -29.45
N GLU A 32 -2.09 -2.07 -29.65
CA GLU A 32 -0.77 -2.02 -29.03
C GLU A 32 -1.01 -2.20 -27.53
N LYS A 33 -0.55 -3.34 -26.99
CA LYS A 33 -0.56 -3.54 -25.55
C LYS A 33 0.18 -2.37 -24.92
N PRO A 34 -0.42 -1.69 -23.93
CA PRO A 34 0.25 -0.57 -23.28
C PRO A 34 1.64 -1.02 -22.84
N VAL A 35 2.65 -0.24 -23.20
CA VAL A 35 4.06 -0.51 -22.83
C VAL A 35 4.09 -0.57 -21.31
N GLN A 36 4.31 -1.76 -20.77
CA GLN A 36 4.38 -1.94 -19.32
C GLN A 36 5.62 -1.19 -18.83
N LYS A 37 5.43 -0.24 -17.91
CA LYS A 37 6.54 0.46 -17.27
C LYS A 37 7.45 -0.55 -16.59
N THR A 38 8.74 -0.42 -16.77
CA THR A 38 9.73 -1.24 -16.08
C THR A 38 10.27 -0.48 -14.89
N TYR A 39 10.18 -1.09 -13.71
CA TYR A 39 10.71 -0.55 -12.47
C TYR A 39 11.99 -1.29 -12.06
N LYS A 40 12.88 -0.58 -11.37
CA LYS A 40 14.08 -1.18 -10.76
C LYS A 40 13.75 -1.87 -9.44
N THR A 41 12.61 -1.51 -8.84
CA THR A 41 12.12 -2.09 -7.60
C THR A 41 11.77 -3.56 -7.80
N GLU A 42 12.47 -4.43 -7.09
CA GLU A 42 12.21 -5.87 -7.00
C GLU A 42 11.66 -6.28 -5.62
N TYR A 43 11.87 -5.41 -4.62
CA TYR A 43 11.51 -5.62 -3.21
C TYR A 43 10.79 -4.40 -2.67
N VAL A 44 9.76 -4.63 -1.86
CA VAL A 44 9.05 -3.55 -1.16
C VAL A 44 8.95 -3.86 0.32
N ILE A 45 9.36 -2.92 1.14
CA ILE A 45 9.21 -2.96 2.59
C ILE A 45 8.34 -1.79 3.03
N VAL A 46 7.29 -2.08 3.79
CA VAL A 46 6.43 -1.06 4.42
C VAL A 46 6.72 -1.05 5.91
N LEU A 47 7.25 0.05 6.42
CA LEU A 47 7.43 0.29 7.85
C LEU A 47 6.27 1.13 8.37
N ILE A 48 5.51 0.59 9.31
CA ILE A 48 4.40 1.31 9.95
C ILE A 48 4.75 1.60 11.40
N ILE A 49 4.83 2.90 11.72
CA ILE A 49 4.99 3.41 13.09
C ILE A 49 3.59 3.65 13.63
N ASP A 50 3.17 2.89 14.64
CA ASP A 50 1.81 2.90 15.16
C ASP A 50 1.51 4.18 15.96
N GLY A 51 0.58 5.00 15.51
CA GLY A 51 -0.05 6.06 16.27
C GLY A 51 0.73 7.32 16.66
N PRO A 52 1.81 7.76 15.98
CA PRO A 52 2.40 9.07 16.25
C PRO A 52 1.48 10.20 15.74
N ARG A 53 1.44 11.35 16.44
CA ARG A 53 0.78 12.54 15.92
C ARG A 53 1.69 13.32 14.97
N MET A 54 1.08 14.04 14.05
CA MET A 54 1.79 14.99 13.19
C MET A 54 2.50 16.09 14.00
N THR A 55 1.90 16.53 15.09
CA THR A 55 2.44 17.61 15.96
C THR A 55 3.79 17.31 16.59
N GLU A 56 4.17 16.06 16.75
CA GLU A 56 5.47 15.64 17.28
C GLU A 56 6.37 15.04 16.17
N THR A 57 5.89 15.03 14.91
CA THR A 57 6.64 14.51 13.77
C THR A 57 6.80 15.59 12.69
N PHE A 58 6.29 15.41 11.49
CA PHE A 58 6.47 16.36 10.39
C PHE A 58 5.69 17.67 10.53
N GLY A 59 4.79 17.79 11.47
CA GLY A 59 4.14 19.05 11.84
C GLY A 59 4.96 19.93 12.81
N ASP A 60 6.00 19.39 13.45
CA ASP A 60 6.98 20.16 14.24
C ASP A 60 8.12 20.64 13.32
N SER A 61 8.18 21.94 13.05
CA SER A 61 9.21 22.52 12.16
C SER A 61 10.64 22.33 12.66
N THR A 62 10.84 21.97 13.93
CA THR A 62 12.16 21.69 14.50
C THR A 62 12.62 20.25 14.22
N TYR A 63 11.68 19.34 13.94
CA TYR A 63 11.92 17.91 13.71
C TYR A 63 12.74 17.20 14.81
N LYS A 64 12.75 17.76 16.04
CA LYS A 64 13.64 17.34 17.13
C LYS A 64 13.43 15.90 17.62
N TYR A 65 12.29 15.29 17.26
CA TYR A 65 11.98 13.91 17.59
C TYR A 65 12.17 12.94 16.44
N ILE A 66 12.32 13.47 15.20
CA ILE A 66 12.46 12.67 13.98
C ILE A 66 13.63 13.17 13.11
N PRO A 67 14.84 13.41 13.67
CA PRO A 67 15.96 13.98 12.93
C PRO A 67 16.41 13.09 11.76
N ASN A 68 16.27 11.77 11.85
CA ASN A 68 16.66 10.84 10.80
C ASN A 68 15.62 10.81 9.66
N LEU A 69 14.33 10.71 9.98
CA LEU A 69 13.26 10.77 8.98
C LEU A 69 13.29 12.08 8.21
N SER A 70 13.46 13.22 8.91
CA SER A 70 13.42 14.55 8.29
C SER A 70 14.72 14.92 7.58
N GLY A 71 15.86 14.71 8.24
CA GLY A 71 17.15 15.23 7.77
C GLY A 71 17.98 14.25 6.93
N VAL A 72 17.70 12.94 7.04
CA VAL A 72 18.47 11.90 6.34
C VAL A 72 17.64 11.17 5.30
N LEU A 73 16.45 10.68 5.68
CA LEU A 73 15.64 9.82 4.81
C LEU A 73 14.81 10.62 3.81
N SER A 74 14.02 11.61 4.26
CA SER A 74 13.19 12.40 3.35
C SER A 74 13.96 13.05 2.20
N PRO A 75 15.21 13.58 2.37
CA PRO A 75 15.98 14.10 1.25
C PRO A 75 16.38 13.04 0.21
N GLN A 76 16.39 11.77 0.56
CA GLN A 76 16.70 10.67 -0.37
C GLN A 76 15.48 10.18 -1.15
N GLY A 77 14.27 10.66 -0.84
CA GLY A 77 13.04 10.22 -1.46
C GLY A 77 11.99 11.31 -1.57
N VAL A 78 10.74 10.90 -1.41
CA VAL A 78 9.56 11.74 -1.46
C VAL A 78 8.87 11.77 -0.10
N LEU A 79 8.55 12.97 0.38
CA LEU A 79 7.77 13.20 1.59
C LEU A 79 6.36 13.67 1.22
N VAL A 80 5.34 13.02 1.78
CA VAL A 80 3.93 13.42 1.69
C VAL A 80 3.42 13.73 3.09
N LYS A 81 3.36 15.02 3.46
CA LYS A 81 2.85 15.47 4.77
C LYS A 81 1.32 15.52 4.84
N THR A 82 0.67 15.57 3.70
CA THR A 82 -0.79 15.63 3.53
C THR A 82 -1.42 14.24 3.41
N PHE A 83 -0.69 13.20 3.81
CA PHE A 83 -1.15 11.81 3.76
C PHE A 83 -2.24 11.55 4.80
N ARG A 84 -3.25 10.73 4.48
CA ARG A 84 -4.44 10.62 5.33
C ARG A 84 -4.93 9.19 5.53
N ASN A 85 -5.48 8.96 6.74
CA ASN A 85 -6.39 7.85 7.02
C ASN A 85 -7.83 8.37 7.02
N ASN A 86 -8.56 8.17 5.94
CA ASN A 86 -9.97 8.59 5.84
C ASN A 86 -10.96 7.51 6.33
N GLY A 87 -10.46 6.39 6.83
CA GLY A 87 -11.25 5.31 7.43
C GLY A 87 -11.35 5.38 8.96
N THR A 88 -11.45 4.21 9.57
CA THR A 88 -11.42 4.02 11.02
C THR A 88 -9.99 4.10 11.53
N THR A 89 -9.71 5.07 12.40
CA THR A 89 -8.37 5.41 12.90
C THR A 89 -7.98 4.55 14.12
N THR A 90 -8.03 3.22 13.93
CA THR A 90 -7.58 2.23 14.92
C THR A 90 -6.58 1.27 14.27
N THR A 91 -5.70 0.67 15.07
CA THR A 91 -4.60 -0.17 14.58
C THR A 91 -5.03 -1.20 13.54
N ASN A 92 -5.96 -2.09 13.88
CA ASN A 92 -6.36 -3.16 12.95
C ASN A 92 -7.03 -2.64 11.68
N SER A 93 -7.86 -1.60 11.79
CA SER A 93 -8.54 -1.00 10.64
C SER A 93 -7.57 -0.22 9.73
N GLY A 94 -6.65 0.56 10.32
CA GLY A 94 -5.63 1.31 9.58
C GLY A 94 -4.69 0.37 8.80
N HIS A 95 -4.11 -0.62 9.49
CA HIS A 95 -3.26 -1.62 8.84
C HIS A 95 -4.01 -2.42 7.77
N THR A 96 -5.29 -2.77 8.04
CA THR A 96 -6.12 -3.45 7.06
C THR A 96 -6.36 -2.60 5.82
N ALA A 97 -6.60 -1.29 5.98
CA ALA A 97 -6.77 -0.37 4.86
C ALA A 97 -5.51 -0.29 4.00
N ILE A 98 -4.32 -0.17 4.61
CA ILE A 98 -3.02 -0.19 3.93
C ILE A 98 -2.85 -1.50 3.14
N CYS A 99 -3.17 -2.65 3.76
CA CYS A 99 -2.92 -3.95 3.15
C CYS A 99 -3.97 -4.40 2.13
N THR A 100 -5.21 -3.84 2.19
CA THR A 100 -6.29 -4.24 1.28
C THR A 100 -6.63 -3.20 0.24
N GLY A 101 -6.15 -1.95 0.38
CA GLY A 101 -6.57 -0.84 -0.46
C GLY A 101 -8.04 -0.47 -0.31
N VAL A 102 -8.68 -0.88 0.80
CA VAL A 102 -10.11 -0.65 1.06
C VAL A 102 -10.34 -0.28 2.51
N TYR A 103 -11.00 0.84 2.75
CA TYR A 103 -11.44 1.19 4.10
C TYR A 103 -12.52 0.23 4.60
N GLN A 104 -12.25 -0.34 5.74
CA GLN A 104 -13.19 -1.22 6.46
C GLN A 104 -12.92 -1.18 7.95
N SER A 105 -13.97 -1.18 8.75
CA SER A 105 -13.82 -1.36 10.19
C SER A 105 -13.59 -2.84 10.50
N VAL A 106 -12.54 -3.10 11.27
CA VAL A 106 -12.17 -4.42 11.78
C VAL A 106 -12.02 -4.32 13.28
N LYS A 107 -12.47 -5.33 14.03
CA LYS A 107 -12.30 -5.36 15.49
C LYS A 107 -10.85 -5.19 15.87
N ASN A 108 -10.58 -4.32 16.84
CA ASN A 108 -9.22 -3.94 17.19
C ASN A 108 -8.52 -4.92 18.15
N ASP A 109 -9.14 -6.06 18.42
CA ASP A 109 -8.64 -7.12 19.32
C ASP A 109 -7.97 -8.30 18.59
N GLY A 110 -7.95 -8.30 17.24
CA GLY A 110 -7.40 -9.40 16.44
C GLY A 110 -8.35 -10.56 16.19
N SER A 111 -9.59 -10.53 16.71
CA SER A 111 -10.56 -11.61 16.54
C SER A 111 -11.27 -11.62 15.18
N GLU A 112 -11.11 -10.57 14.38
CA GLU A 112 -11.77 -10.42 13.08
C GLU A 112 -10.78 -10.29 11.94
N LEU A 113 -10.87 -11.19 10.96
CA LEU A 113 -10.10 -11.11 9.72
C LEU A 113 -10.64 -10.02 8.78
N PRO A 114 -9.77 -9.42 7.93
CA PRO A 114 -10.19 -8.53 6.85
C PRO A 114 -11.28 -9.15 5.96
N LYS A 115 -12.19 -8.33 5.44
CA LYS A 115 -13.24 -8.76 4.50
C LYS A 115 -12.65 -9.14 3.13
N HIS A 116 -11.61 -8.43 2.73
CA HIS A 116 -10.96 -8.57 1.44
C HIS A 116 -9.60 -9.26 1.59
N PRO A 117 -9.13 -10.01 0.58
CA PRO A 117 -7.77 -10.51 0.55
C PRO A 117 -6.77 -9.35 0.59
N THR A 118 -5.63 -9.55 1.24
CA THR A 118 -4.59 -8.53 1.33
C THR A 118 -3.70 -8.54 0.08
N MET A 119 -2.94 -7.45 -0.12
CA MET A 119 -1.93 -7.36 -1.18
C MET A 119 -0.94 -8.52 -1.15
N PHE A 120 -0.62 -9.06 0.04
CA PHE A 120 0.26 -10.23 0.19
C PHE A 120 -0.33 -11.47 -0.47
N GLN A 121 -1.62 -11.75 -0.25
CA GLN A 121 -2.28 -12.91 -0.85
C GLN A 121 -2.37 -12.78 -2.38
N TYR A 122 -2.69 -11.59 -2.89
CA TYR A 122 -2.70 -11.34 -4.34
C TYR A 122 -1.31 -11.47 -4.92
N PHE A 123 -0.30 -10.86 -4.31
CA PHE A 123 1.08 -10.93 -4.77
C PHE A 123 1.58 -12.39 -4.88
N LEU A 124 1.41 -13.18 -3.82
CA LEU A 124 1.83 -14.59 -3.82
C LEU A 124 1.09 -15.40 -4.89
N LYS A 125 -0.21 -15.19 -5.04
CA LYS A 125 -1.03 -15.88 -6.05
C LYS A 125 -0.60 -15.53 -7.47
N GLU A 126 -0.57 -14.23 -7.80
CA GLU A 126 -0.31 -13.77 -9.17
C GLU A 126 1.13 -14.05 -9.62
N LYS A 127 2.09 -14.04 -8.69
CA LYS A 127 3.49 -14.35 -8.98
C LYS A 127 3.84 -15.84 -8.84
N GLY A 128 2.92 -16.66 -8.34
CA GLY A 128 3.19 -18.09 -8.11
C GLY A 128 4.29 -18.35 -7.08
N LEU A 129 4.39 -17.48 -6.05
CA LEU A 129 5.45 -17.52 -5.05
C LEU A 129 5.00 -18.25 -3.79
N ASP A 130 5.96 -18.80 -3.06
CA ASP A 130 5.71 -19.39 -1.74
C ASP A 130 5.60 -18.33 -0.64
N SER A 131 5.11 -18.74 0.53
CA SER A 131 4.82 -17.84 1.65
C SER A 131 6.04 -17.07 2.18
N THR A 132 7.26 -17.57 1.97
CA THR A 132 8.48 -16.92 2.45
C THR A 132 8.85 -15.68 1.64
N GLN A 133 8.21 -15.46 0.49
CA GLN A 133 8.42 -14.28 -0.34
C GLN A 133 7.54 -13.08 0.06
N ALA A 134 6.65 -13.27 1.03
CA ALA A 134 5.85 -12.18 1.61
C ALA A 134 5.72 -12.35 3.13
N TRP A 135 5.94 -11.28 3.90
CA TRP A 135 5.95 -11.34 5.36
C TRP A 135 5.15 -10.22 6.03
N VAL A 136 4.48 -10.57 7.13
CA VAL A 136 3.94 -9.65 8.11
C VAL A 136 4.72 -9.82 9.40
N ILE A 137 5.49 -8.79 9.79
CA ILE A 137 6.31 -8.76 11.00
C ILE A 137 5.77 -7.64 11.88
N ALA A 138 5.27 -7.97 13.07
CA ALA A 138 4.60 -6.97 13.88
C ALA A 138 4.90 -7.09 15.37
N SER A 139 5.14 -5.95 16.01
CA SER A 139 5.23 -5.85 17.45
C SER A 139 3.89 -6.22 18.14
N LYS A 140 2.76 -5.91 17.49
CA LYS A 140 1.41 -6.28 17.96
C LYS A 140 0.97 -7.63 17.40
N GLY A 141 0.81 -8.64 18.26
CA GLY A 141 0.36 -9.97 17.84
C GLY A 141 -0.96 -9.98 17.07
N LYS A 142 -1.90 -9.12 17.47
CA LYS A 142 -3.22 -8.98 16.82
C LYS A 142 -3.17 -8.63 15.32
N LEU A 143 -2.02 -8.21 14.79
CA LEU A 143 -1.83 -7.93 13.36
C LEU A 143 -1.58 -9.18 12.51
N ASN A 144 -1.52 -10.37 13.12
CA ASN A 144 -1.52 -11.65 12.40
C ASN A 144 -2.73 -11.79 11.46
N ILE A 145 -3.82 -11.06 11.71
CA ILE A 145 -5.01 -11.01 10.84
C ILE A 145 -4.70 -10.58 9.41
N LEU A 146 -3.61 -9.82 9.19
CA LEU A 146 -3.20 -9.33 7.88
C LEU A 146 -2.68 -10.44 6.96
N ALA A 147 -2.33 -11.59 7.53
CA ALA A 147 -1.90 -12.76 6.75
C ALA A 147 -3.08 -13.51 6.08
N ASN A 148 -4.33 -13.17 6.41
CA ASN A 148 -5.50 -13.92 5.96
C ASN A 148 -6.72 -13.02 5.72
N THR A 149 -7.82 -13.59 5.25
CA THR A 149 -9.09 -12.91 5.00
C THR A 149 -10.26 -13.78 5.38
N LYS A 150 -11.43 -13.19 5.66
CA LYS A 150 -12.70 -13.95 5.79
C LYS A 150 -13.40 -14.23 4.44
N ASN A 151 -12.86 -13.74 3.32
CA ASN A 151 -13.38 -14.06 2.00
C ASN A 151 -13.26 -15.57 1.73
N LYS A 152 -14.38 -16.25 1.52
CA LYS A 152 -14.44 -17.72 1.42
C LYS A 152 -13.56 -18.32 0.33
N THR A 153 -13.35 -17.62 -0.77
CA THR A 153 -12.53 -18.08 -1.90
C THR A 153 -11.03 -18.01 -1.62
N TRP A 154 -10.61 -17.09 -0.71
CA TRP A 154 -9.23 -16.77 -0.42
C TRP A 154 -8.78 -17.20 0.98
N LYS A 155 -9.71 -17.47 1.90
CA LYS A 155 -9.39 -17.84 3.27
C LYS A 155 -8.43 -19.03 3.32
N ASN A 156 -7.34 -18.88 4.06
CA ASN A 156 -6.27 -19.87 4.20
C ASN A 156 -5.54 -20.25 2.89
N LYS A 157 -5.61 -19.38 1.87
CA LYS A 157 -4.89 -19.57 0.61
C LYS A 157 -3.94 -18.40 0.37
N TYR A 158 -2.78 -18.70 -0.21
CA TYR A 158 -1.77 -17.71 -0.55
C TYR A 158 -1.38 -16.83 0.63
N THR A 159 -1.36 -17.41 1.83
CA THR A 159 -1.06 -16.67 3.07
C THR A 159 0.44 -16.36 3.13
N PRO A 160 0.81 -15.10 3.43
CA PRO A 160 2.21 -14.76 3.69
C PRO A 160 2.70 -15.44 4.97
N SER A 161 4.01 -15.53 5.12
CA SER A 161 4.63 -15.84 6.40
C SER A 161 4.40 -14.70 7.39
N GLN A 162 4.42 -15.01 8.68
CA GLN A 162 4.19 -14.03 9.73
C GLN A 162 5.11 -14.24 10.93
N HIS A 163 5.45 -13.11 11.58
CA HIS A 163 6.10 -13.08 12.87
C HIS A 163 5.49 -11.93 13.69
N CYS A 164 4.41 -12.19 14.41
CA CYS A 164 3.63 -11.19 15.11
C CYS A 164 3.56 -11.49 16.61
N GLY A 165 3.79 -10.47 17.44
CA GLY A 165 3.71 -10.57 18.91
C GLY A 165 4.89 -11.32 19.54
N ILE A 166 4.71 -11.75 20.80
CA ILE A 166 5.78 -12.34 21.63
C ILE A 166 6.25 -13.69 21.07
N ASP A 167 5.31 -14.50 20.61
CA ASP A 167 5.55 -15.87 20.14
C ASP A 167 5.74 -15.97 18.62
N GLY A 168 5.66 -14.83 17.91
CA GLY A 168 5.67 -14.79 16.45
C GLY A 168 4.40 -15.33 15.78
N LYS A 169 3.41 -15.81 16.55
CA LYS A 169 2.20 -16.48 16.06
C LYS A 169 0.92 -15.69 16.29
N GLY A 170 1.01 -14.53 16.93
CA GLY A 170 -0.12 -13.65 17.12
C GLY A 170 -0.48 -13.37 18.58
N GLU A 171 0.29 -13.86 19.54
CA GLU A 171 0.03 -13.59 20.96
C GLU A 171 0.77 -12.36 21.46
N GLY A 172 0.08 -11.55 22.27
CA GLY A 172 0.65 -10.46 23.02
C GLY A 172 1.31 -9.36 22.20
N TYR A 173 2.16 -8.59 22.87
CA TYR A 173 2.90 -7.49 22.30
C TYR A 173 4.38 -7.63 22.65
N THR A 174 5.27 -7.41 21.69
CA THR A 174 6.71 -7.42 21.89
C THR A 174 7.28 -6.01 21.67
N ASN A 175 8.42 -5.73 22.29
CA ASN A 175 9.09 -4.43 22.17
C ASN A 175 9.66 -4.24 20.74
N ASP A 176 9.64 -3.01 20.24
CA ASP A 176 10.06 -2.67 18.85
C ASP A 176 11.51 -3.08 18.54
N ARG A 177 12.41 -3.02 19.53
CA ARG A 177 13.79 -3.49 19.34
C ARG A 177 13.90 -4.99 19.03
N TYR A 178 13.00 -5.81 19.61
CA TYR A 178 12.97 -7.25 19.33
C TYR A 178 12.32 -7.51 17.99
N THR A 179 11.25 -6.79 17.66
CA THR A 179 10.63 -6.84 16.32
C THR A 179 11.66 -6.48 15.25
N TRP A 180 12.45 -5.43 15.45
CA TRP A 180 13.50 -5.04 14.51
C TRP A 180 14.60 -6.11 14.39
N ARG A 181 15.08 -6.65 15.51
CA ARG A 181 16.07 -7.76 15.51
C ARG A 181 15.54 -8.95 14.72
N ASP A 182 14.31 -9.36 14.96
CA ASP A 182 13.72 -10.52 14.30
C ASP A 182 13.45 -10.24 12.81
N ALA A 183 13.07 -9.00 12.48
CA ALA A 183 12.96 -8.54 11.09
C ALA A 183 14.31 -8.65 10.35
N GLN A 184 15.42 -8.21 10.96
CA GLN A 184 16.75 -8.35 10.35
C GLN A 184 17.09 -9.83 10.04
N VAL A 185 16.79 -10.74 10.98
CA VAL A 185 17.02 -12.19 10.76
C VAL A 185 16.18 -12.71 9.59
N ILE A 186 14.90 -12.34 9.54
CA ILE A 186 13.97 -12.76 8.47
C ILE A 186 14.41 -12.18 7.13
N LEU A 187 14.69 -10.87 7.08
CA LEU A 187 15.12 -10.19 5.86
C LEU A 187 16.42 -10.78 5.32
N SER A 188 17.44 -11.01 6.17
CA SER A 188 18.71 -11.60 5.75
C SER A 188 18.58 -13.07 5.27
N LYS A 189 17.65 -13.81 5.87
CA LYS A 189 17.52 -15.25 5.58
C LYS A 189 16.71 -15.54 4.33
N TYR A 190 15.58 -14.83 4.17
CA TYR A 190 14.58 -15.15 3.14
C TYR A 190 14.55 -14.16 1.99
N HIS A 191 15.09 -12.95 2.16
CA HIS A 191 15.01 -11.84 1.20
C HIS A 191 13.61 -11.73 0.58
N PRO A 192 12.55 -11.60 1.43
CA PRO A 192 11.18 -11.52 0.92
C PRO A 192 10.99 -10.31 0.01
N LYS A 193 10.20 -10.50 -1.03
CA LYS A 193 9.91 -9.45 -2.01
C LYS A 193 8.89 -8.43 -1.51
N LEU A 194 8.04 -8.81 -0.57
CA LEU A 194 7.04 -7.92 0.01
C LEU A 194 6.95 -8.11 1.52
N THR A 195 7.27 -7.07 2.28
CA THR A 195 7.31 -7.14 3.75
C THR A 195 6.56 -5.95 4.36
N LEU A 196 5.80 -6.19 5.43
CA LEU A 196 5.30 -5.17 6.32
C LEU A 196 5.95 -5.36 7.69
N ILE A 197 6.43 -4.26 8.28
CA ILE A 197 6.96 -4.20 9.65
C ILE A 197 6.13 -3.19 10.44
N ASN A 198 5.54 -3.61 11.57
CA ASN A 198 4.83 -2.71 12.48
C ASN A 198 5.62 -2.52 13.77
N LEU A 199 5.75 -1.25 14.21
CA LEU A 199 6.33 -0.83 15.47
C LEU A 199 5.25 -0.24 16.36
N LEU A 200 5.16 -0.67 17.63
CA LEU A 200 4.02 -0.39 18.51
C LEU A 200 4.28 0.65 19.60
N GLU A 201 5.57 0.93 19.97
CA GLU A 201 5.87 1.61 21.24
C GLU A 201 5.27 3.01 21.36
N VAL A 202 5.18 3.75 20.26
CA VAL A 202 4.59 5.09 20.26
C VAL A 202 3.14 5.03 20.71
N ASP A 203 2.36 4.09 20.17
CA ASP A 203 0.95 3.93 20.51
C ASP A 203 0.75 3.48 21.96
N VAL A 204 1.54 2.51 22.41
CA VAL A 204 1.46 2.00 23.79
C VAL A 204 1.78 3.09 24.81
N ARG A 205 2.85 3.88 24.61
CA ARG A 205 3.22 4.96 25.52
C ARG A 205 2.17 6.09 25.51
N GLY A 206 1.58 6.38 24.35
CA GLY A 206 0.44 7.28 24.29
C GLY A 206 -0.72 6.81 25.17
N HIS A 207 -1.16 5.56 25.04
CA HIS A 207 -2.25 5.00 25.84
C HIS A 207 -1.96 4.93 27.34
N GLN A 208 -0.70 4.79 27.73
CA GLN A 208 -0.27 4.81 29.12
C GLN A 208 -0.21 6.22 29.72
N ASN A 209 -0.48 7.26 28.92
CA ASN A 209 -0.34 8.66 29.32
C ASN A 209 1.09 9.02 29.79
N GLU A 210 2.08 8.40 29.18
CA GLU A 210 3.50 8.58 29.50
C GLU A 210 4.14 9.51 28.46
N TRP A 211 3.94 10.83 28.61
CA TRP A 211 4.38 11.81 27.63
C TRP A 211 5.90 11.78 27.32
N PRO A 212 6.81 11.76 28.32
CA PRO A 212 8.24 11.66 28.03
C PRO A 212 8.61 10.37 27.26
N GLU A 213 8.00 9.24 27.63
CA GLU A 213 8.21 7.93 27.02
C GLU A 213 7.61 7.86 25.62
N TYR A 214 6.47 8.51 25.39
CA TYR A 214 5.87 8.68 24.07
C TYR A 214 6.82 9.42 23.11
N LEU A 215 7.39 10.53 23.55
CA LEU A 215 8.39 11.27 22.78
C LEU A 215 9.67 10.47 22.54
N GLN A 216 10.09 9.69 23.54
CA GLN A 216 11.25 8.82 23.39
C GLN A 216 10.97 7.66 22.44
N ALA A 217 9.76 7.11 22.44
CA ALA A 217 9.35 6.08 21.50
C ALA A 217 9.38 6.60 20.04
N ILE A 218 8.96 7.86 19.81
CA ILE A 218 9.09 8.49 18.48
C ILE A 218 10.58 8.54 18.04
N ARG A 219 11.50 8.95 18.92
CA ARG A 219 12.95 8.95 18.61
C ARG A 219 13.49 7.55 18.36
N ASN A 220 13.02 6.56 19.10
CA ASN A 220 13.46 5.17 18.91
C ASN A 220 13.02 4.63 17.56
N THR A 221 11.76 4.90 17.15
CA THR A 221 11.24 4.47 15.84
C THR A 221 11.89 5.23 14.67
N ASP A 222 12.23 6.52 14.86
CA ASP A 222 13.01 7.31 13.91
C ASP A 222 14.41 6.68 13.67
N LYS A 223 15.04 6.22 14.75
CA LYS A 223 16.32 5.49 14.65
C LYS A 223 16.15 4.14 13.94
N ILE A 224 15.12 3.37 14.27
CA ILE A 224 14.86 2.06 13.61
C ILE A 224 14.61 2.27 12.12
N ALA A 225 13.93 3.34 11.72
CA ALA A 225 13.70 3.67 10.31
C ALA A 225 15.03 3.89 9.55
N LEU A 226 15.97 4.63 10.15
CA LEU A 226 17.31 4.81 9.59
C LEU A 226 18.10 3.49 9.56
N ASP A 227 18.06 2.73 10.66
CA ASP A 227 18.77 1.43 10.75
C ASP A 227 18.24 0.45 9.67
N LEU A 228 16.93 0.44 9.40
CA LEU A 228 16.33 -0.36 8.33
C LEU A 228 16.80 0.09 6.94
N TRP A 229 16.84 1.40 6.68
CA TRP A 229 17.34 1.89 5.39
C TRP A 229 18.82 1.56 5.20
N ASN A 230 19.63 1.74 6.22
CA ASN A 230 21.04 1.37 6.17
C ASN A 230 21.24 -0.14 5.95
N PHE A 231 20.42 -0.98 6.61
CA PHE A 231 20.41 -2.42 6.37
C PHE A 231 20.10 -2.74 4.90
N ILE A 232 19.05 -2.15 4.33
CA ILE A 232 18.68 -2.32 2.91
C ILE A 232 19.84 -1.93 1.99
N GLN A 233 20.50 -0.80 2.26
CA GLN A 233 21.59 -0.30 1.41
C GLN A 233 22.92 -1.05 1.60
N SER A 234 23.07 -1.82 2.67
CA SER A 234 24.26 -2.66 2.92
C SER A 234 24.14 -4.10 2.42
N ASP A 235 22.93 -4.56 2.13
CA ASP A 235 22.65 -5.91 1.65
C ASP A 235 22.74 -5.97 0.12
N GLU A 236 23.55 -6.85 -0.45
CA GLU A 236 23.82 -6.94 -1.89
C GLU A 236 22.57 -7.28 -2.72
N ILE A 237 21.59 -7.98 -2.12
CA ILE A 237 20.35 -8.37 -2.78
C ILE A 237 19.35 -7.22 -2.79
N TYR A 238 19.25 -6.49 -1.69
CA TYR A 238 18.28 -5.40 -1.53
C TYR A 238 18.74 -4.06 -2.09
N LYS A 239 20.06 -3.80 -2.04
CA LYS A 239 20.62 -2.52 -2.46
C LYS A 239 20.20 -2.14 -3.87
N ASP A 240 19.79 -0.88 -4.05
CA ASP A 240 19.37 -0.27 -5.32
C ASP A 240 18.15 -0.96 -6.00
N LYS A 241 17.51 -1.93 -5.32
CA LYS A 241 16.36 -2.68 -5.83
C LYS A 241 15.16 -2.67 -4.88
N THR A 242 15.27 -1.98 -3.76
CA THR A 242 14.24 -1.98 -2.73
C THR A 242 13.58 -0.61 -2.61
N THR A 243 12.26 -0.63 -2.62
CA THR A 243 11.41 0.48 -2.19
C THR A 243 11.06 0.33 -0.72
N LEU A 244 11.31 1.38 0.07
CA LEU A 244 10.90 1.50 1.47
C LEU A 244 9.83 2.58 1.59
N LEU A 245 8.65 2.20 2.10
CA LEU A 245 7.56 3.09 2.43
C LEU A 245 7.43 3.19 3.94
N ILE A 246 7.58 4.39 4.52
CA ILE A 246 7.48 4.62 5.96
C ILE A 246 6.25 5.48 6.22
N THR A 247 5.32 4.98 7.01
CA THR A 247 4.06 5.66 7.31
C THR A 247 3.56 5.32 8.72
N ASN A 248 2.41 5.84 9.08
CA ASN A 248 1.65 5.44 10.26
C ASN A 248 0.22 5.05 9.88
N ASP A 249 -0.37 4.19 10.68
CA ASP A 249 -1.71 3.64 10.45
C ASP A 249 -2.82 4.61 10.88
N HIS A 250 -2.56 5.46 11.88
CA HIS A 250 -3.38 6.56 12.36
C HIS A 250 -2.54 7.55 13.18
N GLY A 251 -3.09 8.74 13.42
CA GLY A 251 -2.59 9.66 14.42
C GLY A 251 -3.35 9.52 15.74
N ARG A 252 -3.33 10.56 16.58
CA ARG A 252 -4.04 10.62 17.87
C ARG A 252 -4.78 11.95 17.99
N HIS A 253 -5.66 12.07 18.97
CA HIS A 253 -6.37 13.34 19.22
C HIS A 253 -5.37 14.47 19.50
N LEU A 254 -5.70 15.66 19.01
CA LEU A 254 -4.94 16.86 19.32
C LEU A 254 -5.26 17.33 20.75
N ASP A 255 -4.40 18.17 21.31
CA ASP A 255 -4.64 18.76 22.62
C ASP A 255 -5.96 19.53 22.63
N GLY A 256 -6.73 19.38 23.71
CA GLY A 256 -8.09 19.93 23.80
C GLY A 256 -9.18 19.13 23.08
N VAL A 257 -8.85 18.06 22.37
CA VAL A 257 -9.81 17.14 21.76
C VAL A 257 -9.81 15.83 22.55
N LYS A 258 -10.94 15.50 23.18
CA LYS A 258 -11.05 14.35 24.11
C LYS A 258 -9.90 14.35 25.14
N ASP A 259 -9.12 13.29 25.18
CA ASP A 259 -7.98 13.08 26.08
C ASP A 259 -6.62 13.34 25.39
N GLY A 260 -6.63 14.05 24.25
CA GLY A 260 -5.40 14.44 23.56
C GLY A 260 -4.60 13.23 23.05
N PHE A 261 -3.28 13.25 23.28
CA PHE A 261 -2.37 12.20 22.80
C PHE A 261 -2.62 10.82 23.43
N ILE A 262 -3.48 10.70 24.46
CA ILE A 262 -3.72 9.43 25.16
C ILE A 262 -4.50 8.44 24.29
N SER A 263 -5.43 8.93 23.46
CA SER A 263 -6.25 8.04 22.63
C SER A 263 -6.38 8.48 21.17
N HIS A 264 -7.02 7.60 20.40
CA HIS A 264 -7.28 7.74 18.97
C HIS A 264 -8.62 7.06 18.63
N GLY A 265 -8.91 6.77 17.35
CA GLY A 265 -10.14 6.08 16.92
C GLY A 265 -11.27 7.02 16.52
N GLY A 266 -11.06 8.34 16.60
CA GLY A 266 -12.02 9.35 16.18
C GLY A 266 -11.83 9.82 14.75
N GLY A 267 -12.84 10.53 14.22
CA GLY A 267 -12.78 11.17 12.90
C GLY A 267 -12.13 12.55 12.89
N CYS A 268 -11.46 12.96 13.98
CA CYS A 268 -10.82 14.27 14.08
C CYS A 268 -9.55 14.37 13.24
N GLU A 269 -9.12 15.60 12.99
CA GLU A 269 -7.93 15.89 12.17
C GLU A 269 -6.69 15.18 12.71
N GLY A 270 -6.42 15.24 14.01
CA GLY A 270 -5.24 14.61 14.60
C GLY A 270 -5.19 13.09 14.43
N CYS A 271 -6.35 12.40 14.48
CA CYS A 271 -6.42 10.96 14.25
C CYS A 271 -6.23 10.59 12.77
N ARG A 272 -6.66 11.45 11.84
CA ARG A 272 -6.61 11.20 10.39
C ARG A 272 -5.32 11.62 9.73
N SER A 273 -4.63 12.61 10.29
CA SER A 273 -3.38 13.13 9.72
C SER A 273 -2.22 12.19 9.99
N ILE A 274 -1.66 11.69 8.92
CA ILE A 274 -0.51 10.79 8.89
C ILE A 274 0.50 11.30 7.85
N TYR A 275 1.64 10.63 7.72
CA TYR A 275 2.64 10.99 6.72
C TYR A 275 3.07 9.77 5.91
N LEU A 276 3.73 10.01 4.78
CA LEU A 276 4.42 8.99 4.01
C LEU A 276 5.81 9.51 3.62
N VAL A 277 6.84 8.72 3.92
CA VAL A 277 8.19 8.87 3.35
C VAL A 277 8.42 7.69 2.41
N ALA A 278 8.65 7.97 1.14
CA ALA A 278 8.82 6.97 0.09
C ALA A 278 10.25 7.04 -0.48
N LEU A 279 11.01 5.96 -0.27
CA LEU A 279 12.40 5.80 -0.70
C LEU A 279 12.49 4.66 -1.70
N GLY A 280 13.31 4.81 -2.74
CA GLY A 280 13.52 3.70 -3.68
C GLY A 280 14.09 4.14 -5.03
N PRO A 281 14.53 3.18 -5.84
CA PRO A 281 15.24 3.49 -7.10
C PRO A 281 14.34 4.18 -8.14
N ASP A 282 13.02 3.98 -8.06
CA ASP A 282 12.05 4.50 -9.04
C ASP A 282 11.39 5.80 -8.61
N PHE A 283 11.58 6.21 -7.36
CA PHE A 283 11.00 7.44 -6.83
C PHE A 283 11.90 8.65 -6.99
N LYS A 284 11.29 9.82 -7.06
CA LYS A 284 11.98 11.12 -6.99
C LYS A 284 12.77 11.22 -5.68
N SER A 285 13.73 12.09 -5.63
CA SER A 285 14.50 12.44 -4.42
C SER A 285 14.32 13.91 -4.08
N ASN A 286 14.54 14.26 -2.81
CA ASN A 286 14.44 15.61 -2.28
C ASN A 286 13.15 16.32 -2.71
N THR A 287 12.01 15.61 -2.63
CA THR A 287 10.72 16.09 -3.11
C THR A 287 9.71 16.05 -1.98
N GLU A 288 9.00 17.15 -1.75
CA GLU A 288 7.82 17.20 -0.89
C GLU A 288 6.60 17.39 -1.79
N LEU A 289 5.62 16.47 -1.66
CA LEU A 289 4.36 16.55 -2.38
C LEU A 289 3.28 17.19 -1.51
N LEU A 290 2.49 18.07 -2.13
CA LEU A 290 1.33 18.71 -1.52
C LEU A 290 0.02 18.01 -1.87
N ASN A 291 0.06 16.98 -2.72
CA ASN A 291 -1.11 16.20 -3.11
C ASN A 291 -1.62 15.38 -1.93
N CYS A 292 -2.95 15.33 -1.79
CA CYS A 292 -3.60 14.53 -0.76
C CYS A 292 -3.71 13.08 -1.25
N TYR A 293 -2.82 12.23 -0.78
CA TYR A 293 -2.91 10.79 -0.93
C TYR A 293 -3.44 10.14 0.35
N GLU A 294 -3.94 8.93 0.22
CA GLU A 294 -4.54 8.17 1.31
C GLU A 294 -3.80 6.86 1.58
N GLN A 295 -3.91 6.34 2.77
CA GLN A 295 -3.24 5.08 3.13
C GLN A 295 -3.68 3.89 2.25
N ILE A 296 -4.87 3.92 1.65
CA ILE A 296 -5.33 2.88 0.72
C ILE A 296 -4.55 2.89 -0.61
N ASP A 297 -3.88 3.99 -0.97
CA ASP A 297 -3.09 4.14 -2.18
C ASP A 297 -1.77 3.36 -2.13
N ILE A 298 -1.32 3.00 -0.91
CA ILE A 298 -0.10 2.23 -0.70
C ILE A 298 -0.15 0.89 -1.43
N SER A 299 -1.23 0.12 -1.26
CA SER A 299 -1.32 -1.20 -1.88
C SER A 299 -1.40 -1.17 -3.41
N SER A 300 -2.08 -0.16 -3.97
CA SER A 300 -2.13 0.05 -5.43
C SER A 300 -0.76 0.42 -5.99
N THR A 301 -0.01 1.30 -5.27
CA THR A 301 1.35 1.68 -5.65
C THR A 301 2.33 0.50 -5.56
N ILE A 302 2.17 -0.37 -4.55
CA ILE A 302 2.97 -1.60 -4.43
C ILE A 302 2.64 -2.59 -5.56
N ALA A 303 1.36 -2.73 -5.91
CA ALA A 303 0.93 -3.61 -7.00
C ALA A 303 1.52 -3.16 -8.34
N GLU A 304 1.56 -1.85 -8.60
CA GLU A 304 2.23 -1.26 -9.76
C GLU A 304 3.73 -1.57 -9.78
N LEU A 305 4.45 -1.28 -8.69
CA LEU A 305 5.89 -1.52 -8.58
C LEU A 305 6.28 -2.98 -8.77
N LEU A 306 5.52 -3.90 -8.18
CA LEU A 306 5.80 -5.34 -8.24
C LEU A 306 5.08 -6.06 -9.38
N HIS A 307 4.38 -5.31 -10.24
CA HIS A 307 3.68 -5.81 -11.43
C HIS A 307 2.73 -6.97 -11.15
N PHE A 308 1.80 -6.81 -10.23
CA PHE A 308 0.70 -7.76 -10.02
C PHE A 308 -0.66 -7.07 -10.03
N ASP A 309 -1.68 -7.77 -10.51
CA ASP A 309 -3.03 -7.24 -10.56
C ASP A 309 -3.67 -7.21 -9.16
N TYR A 310 -4.21 -6.05 -8.77
CA TYR A 310 -4.88 -5.87 -7.49
C TYR A 310 -6.26 -5.19 -7.64
N PRO A 311 -7.21 -5.86 -8.29
CA PRO A 311 -8.46 -5.24 -8.76
C PRO A 311 -9.44 -4.86 -7.64
N ILE A 312 -9.24 -5.34 -6.42
CA ILE A 312 -10.11 -5.00 -5.29
C ILE A 312 -9.76 -3.67 -4.64
N SER A 313 -8.53 -3.18 -4.80
CA SER A 313 -8.12 -1.91 -4.24
C SER A 313 -9.00 -0.78 -4.76
N LYS A 314 -9.29 0.18 -3.86
CA LYS A 314 -9.98 1.45 -4.16
C LYS A 314 -9.01 2.61 -4.14
N GLY A 315 -7.77 2.36 -3.71
CA GLY A 315 -6.70 3.34 -3.77
C GLY A 315 -6.17 3.50 -5.20
N GLU A 316 -5.53 4.63 -5.43
CA GLU A 316 -4.89 4.97 -6.70
C GLU A 316 -3.38 4.71 -6.63
N VAL A 317 -2.74 4.58 -7.79
CA VAL A 317 -1.29 4.56 -7.85
C VAL A 317 -0.78 5.99 -7.63
N MET A 318 0.08 6.19 -6.65
CA MET A 318 0.67 7.48 -6.33
C MET A 318 1.71 7.89 -7.39
N THR A 319 1.23 8.23 -8.59
CA THR A 319 2.09 8.47 -9.77
C THR A 319 3.09 9.60 -9.59
N ASP A 320 2.78 10.59 -8.75
CA ASP A 320 3.67 11.73 -8.50
C ASP A 320 4.93 11.38 -7.71
N LEU A 321 4.98 10.18 -7.09
CA LEU A 321 6.18 9.69 -6.42
C LEU A 321 7.30 9.35 -7.43
N PHE A 322 6.94 8.90 -8.63
CA PHE A 322 7.86 8.32 -9.60
C PHE A 322 8.68 9.40 -10.35
N LYS A 323 9.87 8.98 -10.80
CA LYS A 323 10.77 9.76 -11.69
C LYS A 323 10.16 10.01 -13.04
#